data_49afd2ff58c5390ec69ade79d9e21860
#
_entry.id   49afd2ff58c5390ec69ade79d9e21860
#
_cell.length_a   1.000
_cell.length_b   1.000
_cell.length_c   1.000
_cell.angle_alpha   90.00
_cell.angle_beta   90.00
_cell.angle_gamma   90.00
#
_symmetry.space_group_name_H-M   'P 1'
#
loop_
_entity.id
_entity.type
_entity.pdbx_description
1 polymer ?
#
loop_
_entity_poly.entity_id
_entity_poly.type
_entity_poly.pdbx_seq_one_letter_code
_entity_poly.pdbx_strand_id
1 'polypeptide(L)'
;MDGLKHTMEAIPAGTTRREYGTAYWDGSTWWANVGGNLLDARWNDPIQPLQGGNIVVDIAKDARGLASAFVVGGYTDQPRPSTGTVLLVGTTEIILTGADGGTYKTDRYLGPIAGYSPGDPVYLDWVAGKPTVMGIIAAIIPPDPVAPPPPPPSQTSGQTPLIATASDTFGVGGWGRWATSQGGGEDVYSGTQGAYTVTGSWFYGAPKPELAGKTATRIRFKIPGRLPGVGAYNSPVTVHLYAHTSQARPGSDVSRVVGPVDVTIAAGFGGDYTDLPGSFFSTLAAGGGISIAGNPYLGLYSRLDDPESGKILIDWTA
;
A
#
# COMPACT_ATOMS: atom_id res chain seq x y z
N MET A 1 -12.44 -24.59 -33.29
CA MET A 1 -13.25 -24.85 -32.09
C MET A 1 -12.42 -25.11 -30.81
N ASP A 2 -11.09 -25.26 -30.89
CA ASP A 2 -10.26 -25.61 -29.73
C ASP A 2 -9.98 -24.45 -28.74
N GLY A 3 -9.96 -23.20 -29.23
CA GLY A 3 -9.71 -22.05 -28.36
C GLY A 3 -10.82 -21.77 -27.34
N LEU A 4 -12.06 -22.08 -27.67
CA LEU A 4 -13.21 -21.91 -26.77
C LEU A 4 -13.15 -22.83 -25.57
N LYS A 5 -12.72 -24.07 -25.79
CA LYS A 5 -12.55 -25.05 -24.71
C LYS A 5 -11.48 -24.59 -23.72
N HIS A 6 -10.35 -24.08 -24.20
CA HIS A 6 -9.26 -23.60 -23.34
C HIS A 6 -9.65 -22.40 -22.47
N THR A 7 -10.37 -21.41 -23.03
CA THR A 7 -10.82 -20.24 -22.26
C THR A 7 -11.87 -20.62 -21.22
N MET A 8 -12.75 -21.57 -21.53
CA MET A 8 -13.80 -22.03 -20.60
C MET A 8 -13.29 -23.05 -19.57
N GLU A 9 -12.32 -23.88 -19.90
CA GLU A 9 -11.71 -24.85 -18.98
C GLU A 9 -10.90 -24.18 -17.86
N ALA A 10 -10.34 -22.99 -18.12
CA ALA A 10 -9.55 -22.24 -17.15
C ALA A 10 -10.38 -21.53 -16.06
N ILE A 11 -11.72 -21.53 -16.16
CA ILE A 11 -12.58 -20.89 -15.17
C ILE A 11 -12.99 -21.94 -14.12
N PRO A 12 -12.64 -21.78 -12.84
CA PRO A 12 -13.08 -22.67 -11.77
C PRO A 12 -14.61 -22.69 -11.66
N ALA A 13 -15.19 -23.84 -11.31
CA ALA A 13 -16.63 -23.95 -11.08
C ALA A 13 -17.07 -23.00 -9.94
N GLY A 14 -18.22 -22.35 -10.12
CA GLY A 14 -18.76 -21.38 -9.16
C GLY A 14 -18.10 -20.01 -9.19
N THR A 15 -17.25 -19.69 -10.19
CA THR A 15 -16.62 -18.39 -10.35
C THR A 15 -17.07 -17.68 -11.61
N THR A 16 -16.89 -16.36 -11.63
CA THR A 16 -17.14 -15.50 -12.80
C THR A 16 -15.84 -14.85 -13.23
N ARG A 17 -15.58 -14.86 -14.53
CA ARG A 17 -14.45 -14.17 -15.13
C ARG A 17 -14.97 -13.09 -16.09
N ARG A 18 -14.42 -11.89 -15.99
CA ARG A 18 -14.73 -10.77 -16.88
C ARG A 18 -13.75 -10.71 -18.02
N GLU A 19 -14.29 -10.64 -19.23
CA GLU A 19 -13.54 -10.57 -20.48
C GLU A 19 -14.01 -9.38 -21.33
N TYR A 20 -13.16 -8.97 -22.26
CA TYR A 20 -13.42 -7.92 -23.22
C TYR A 20 -13.52 -8.51 -24.60
N GLY A 21 -14.48 -8.06 -25.39
CA GLY A 21 -14.73 -8.59 -26.72
C GLY A 21 -15.45 -7.59 -27.62
N THR A 22 -15.95 -8.08 -28.74
CA THR A 22 -16.75 -7.28 -29.66
C THR A 22 -18.07 -7.95 -29.96
N ALA A 23 -19.11 -7.16 -30.23
CA ALA A 23 -20.40 -7.66 -30.67
C ALA A 23 -20.33 -8.07 -32.14
N TYR A 24 -20.85 -9.24 -32.47
CA TYR A 24 -20.87 -9.77 -33.82
C TYR A 24 -22.28 -10.22 -34.20
N TRP A 25 -22.77 -9.72 -35.33
CA TRP A 25 -24.06 -10.10 -35.93
C TRP A 25 -23.83 -11.04 -37.10
N ASP A 26 -24.39 -12.24 -37.08
CA ASP A 26 -24.24 -13.24 -38.15
C ASP A 26 -25.33 -13.19 -39.23
N GLY A 27 -26.27 -12.22 -39.13
CA GLY A 27 -27.44 -12.09 -39.97
C GLY A 27 -28.73 -12.56 -39.30
N SER A 28 -28.66 -13.27 -38.19
CA SER A 28 -29.79 -13.80 -37.44
C SER A 28 -29.70 -13.56 -35.92
N THR A 29 -28.48 -13.65 -35.36
CA THR A 29 -28.24 -13.63 -33.92
C THR A 29 -27.02 -12.79 -33.58
N TRP A 30 -27.07 -12.12 -32.41
CA TRP A 30 -25.94 -11.43 -31.83
C TRP A 30 -25.06 -12.38 -31.01
N TRP A 31 -23.77 -12.37 -31.28
CA TRP A 31 -22.74 -13.14 -30.60
C TRP A 31 -21.74 -12.22 -29.88
N ALA A 32 -21.21 -12.66 -28.78
CA ALA A 32 -20.07 -12.03 -28.14
C ALA A 32 -18.76 -12.68 -28.66
N ASN A 33 -17.97 -11.91 -29.41
CA ASN A 33 -16.67 -12.37 -29.88
C ASN A 33 -15.60 -12.02 -28.84
N VAL A 34 -15.08 -13.02 -28.15
CA VAL A 34 -14.06 -12.90 -27.10
C VAL A 34 -12.82 -13.66 -27.54
N GLY A 35 -11.73 -12.95 -27.79
CA GLY A 35 -10.47 -13.58 -28.24
C GLY A 35 -10.58 -14.37 -29.52
N GLY A 36 -11.46 -13.98 -30.45
CA GLY A 36 -11.74 -14.68 -31.70
C GLY A 36 -12.74 -15.81 -31.60
N ASN A 37 -13.33 -16.07 -30.42
CA ASN A 37 -14.34 -17.09 -30.21
C ASN A 37 -15.73 -16.44 -30.09
N LEU A 38 -16.70 -16.97 -30.82
CA LEU A 38 -18.09 -16.53 -30.78
C LEU A 38 -18.81 -17.26 -29.63
N LEU A 39 -19.29 -16.50 -28.65
CA LEU A 39 -20.05 -16.97 -27.50
C LEU A 39 -21.52 -16.65 -27.68
N ASP A 40 -22.39 -17.65 -27.49
CA ASP A 40 -23.82 -17.40 -27.29
C ASP A 40 -23.99 -16.75 -25.91
N ALA A 41 -24.19 -15.44 -25.91
CA ALA A 41 -24.25 -14.64 -24.70
C ALA A 41 -25.64 -14.05 -24.49
N ARG A 42 -26.09 -14.01 -23.25
CA ARG A 42 -27.27 -13.23 -22.87
C ARG A 42 -26.89 -11.75 -22.84
N TRP A 43 -27.71 -10.93 -23.45
CA TRP A 43 -27.52 -9.48 -23.50
C TRP A 43 -28.35 -8.82 -22.42
N ASN A 44 -27.73 -7.93 -21.65
CA ASN A 44 -28.45 -7.13 -20.67
C ASN A 44 -29.24 -6.04 -21.41
N ASP A 45 -30.55 -6.00 -21.21
CA ASP A 45 -31.39 -4.91 -21.66
C ASP A 45 -31.12 -3.68 -20.78
N PRO A 46 -30.66 -2.53 -21.27
CA PRO A 46 -30.89 -1.90 -22.56
C PRO A 46 -29.69 -1.86 -23.54
N ILE A 47 -28.80 -2.83 -23.50
CA ILE A 47 -27.64 -2.83 -24.41
C ILE A 47 -28.13 -3.08 -25.85
N GLN A 48 -27.98 -2.07 -26.71
CA GLN A 48 -28.16 -2.23 -28.14
C GLN A 48 -26.81 -2.55 -28.77
N PRO A 49 -26.58 -3.80 -29.19
CA PRO A 49 -25.33 -4.17 -29.80
C PRO A 49 -25.14 -3.45 -31.14
N LEU A 50 -23.88 -3.09 -31.43
CA LEU A 50 -23.47 -2.56 -32.73
C LEU A 50 -22.41 -3.52 -33.29
N GLN A 51 -22.52 -3.84 -34.57
CA GLN A 51 -21.55 -4.69 -35.26
C GLN A 51 -20.11 -4.17 -35.01
N GLY A 52 -19.25 -5.01 -34.46
CA GLY A 52 -17.88 -4.66 -34.08
C GLY A 52 -17.74 -3.77 -32.82
N GLY A 53 -18.86 -3.41 -32.18
CA GLY A 53 -18.83 -2.62 -30.95
C GLY A 53 -18.17 -3.36 -29.79
N ASN A 54 -17.33 -2.67 -29.03
CA ASN A 54 -16.64 -3.25 -27.87
C ASN A 54 -17.64 -3.55 -26.75
N ILE A 55 -17.52 -4.73 -26.15
CA ILE A 55 -18.40 -5.23 -25.10
C ILE A 55 -17.61 -5.82 -23.93
N VAL A 56 -18.21 -5.75 -22.75
CA VAL A 56 -17.74 -6.44 -21.54
C VAL A 56 -18.61 -7.69 -21.36
N VAL A 57 -17.98 -8.83 -21.23
CA VAL A 57 -18.63 -10.13 -21.10
C VAL A 57 -18.24 -10.78 -19.79
N ASP A 58 -19.20 -11.08 -18.96
CA ASP A 58 -19.01 -11.91 -17.79
C ASP A 58 -19.28 -13.37 -18.15
N ILE A 59 -18.27 -14.22 -18.01
CA ILE A 59 -18.36 -15.66 -18.25
C ILE A 59 -18.41 -16.34 -16.88
N ALA A 60 -19.54 -16.95 -16.57
CA ALA A 60 -19.76 -17.69 -15.34
C ALA A 60 -19.79 -19.18 -15.60
N LYS A 61 -19.23 -19.98 -14.71
CA LYS A 61 -19.31 -21.43 -14.73
C LYS A 61 -20.05 -21.91 -13.47
N ASP A 62 -21.14 -22.62 -13.67
CA ASP A 62 -21.92 -23.14 -12.53
C ASP A 62 -21.18 -24.28 -11.82
N ALA A 63 -21.74 -24.74 -10.71
CA ALA A 63 -21.19 -25.88 -9.93
C ALA A 63 -21.13 -27.20 -10.70
N ARG A 64 -21.87 -27.32 -11.82
CA ARG A 64 -21.86 -28.47 -12.71
C ARG A 64 -20.91 -28.35 -13.88
N GLY A 65 -20.19 -27.21 -13.95
CA GLY A 65 -19.22 -26.92 -14.99
C GLY A 65 -19.83 -26.38 -16.29
N LEU A 66 -21.14 -26.05 -16.33
CA LEU A 66 -21.77 -25.41 -17.47
C LEU A 66 -21.43 -23.93 -17.50
N ALA A 67 -20.90 -23.48 -18.63
CA ALA A 67 -20.54 -22.08 -18.81
C ALA A 67 -21.72 -21.28 -19.40
N SER A 68 -21.91 -20.06 -18.89
CA SER A 68 -22.86 -19.08 -19.40
C SER A 68 -22.13 -17.75 -19.62
N ALA A 69 -22.43 -17.07 -20.71
CA ALA A 69 -21.88 -15.76 -21.02
C ALA A 69 -22.96 -14.69 -20.93
N PHE A 70 -22.63 -13.55 -20.32
CA PHE A 70 -23.53 -12.40 -20.17
C PHE A 70 -22.82 -11.15 -20.65
N VAL A 71 -23.38 -10.43 -21.60
CA VAL A 71 -22.91 -9.10 -21.97
C VAL A 71 -23.46 -8.10 -20.97
N VAL A 72 -22.58 -7.53 -20.15
CA VAL A 72 -22.95 -6.62 -19.06
C VAL A 72 -22.87 -5.15 -19.45
N GLY A 73 -22.20 -4.83 -20.55
CA GLY A 73 -22.09 -3.46 -21.06
C GLY A 73 -21.24 -3.35 -22.32
N GLY A 74 -21.25 -2.16 -22.91
CA GLY A 74 -20.28 -1.76 -23.90
C GLY A 74 -19.14 -0.99 -23.22
N TYR A 75 -17.96 -0.99 -23.83
CA TYR A 75 -16.87 -0.12 -23.44
C TYR A 75 -16.24 0.58 -24.64
N THR A 76 -15.49 1.63 -24.38
CA THR A 76 -14.72 2.35 -25.41
C THR A 76 -13.30 2.51 -24.88
N ASP A 77 -12.34 2.29 -25.76
CA ASP A 77 -10.90 2.44 -25.44
C ASP A 77 -10.52 3.91 -25.24
N GLN A 78 -11.40 4.80 -25.65
CA GLN A 78 -11.25 6.24 -25.45
C GLN A 78 -12.44 6.78 -24.66
N PRO A 79 -12.19 7.60 -23.64
CA PRO A 79 -13.28 8.28 -22.94
C PRO A 79 -14.06 9.12 -23.95
N ARG A 80 -15.37 8.94 -23.98
CA ARG A 80 -16.25 9.74 -24.84
C ARG A 80 -16.31 11.17 -24.30
N PRO A 81 -16.29 12.18 -25.16
CA PRO A 81 -16.31 13.55 -24.71
C PRO A 81 -17.65 13.86 -24.02
N SER A 82 -17.57 14.46 -22.82
CA SER A 82 -18.74 14.95 -22.09
C SER A 82 -19.22 16.33 -22.57
N THR A 83 -18.43 16.96 -23.45
CA THR A 83 -18.74 18.27 -24.02
C THR A 83 -18.42 18.29 -25.51
N GLY A 84 -19.01 19.21 -26.22
CA GLY A 84 -18.75 19.43 -27.63
C GLY A 84 -19.17 20.83 -28.08
N THR A 85 -18.93 21.13 -29.34
CA THR A 85 -19.36 22.39 -29.98
C THR A 85 -20.25 22.06 -31.16
N VAL A 86 -21.38 22.69 -31.23
CA VAL A 86 -22.32 22.54 -32.36
C VAL A 86 -21.66 23.05 -33.65
N LEU A 87 -21.58 22.21 -34.67
CA LEU A 87 -21.10 22.58 -36.01
C LEU A 87 -22.24 23.01 -36.94
N LEU A 88 -23.32 22.25 -36.90
CA LEU A 88 -24.47 22.47 -37.80
C LEU A 88 -25.77 22.04 -37.09
N VAL A 89 -26.79 22.83 -37.25
CA VAL A 89 -28.15 22.50 -36.82
C VAL A 89 -29.00 22.25 -38.05
N GLY A 90 -29.44 21.03 -38.24
CA GLY A 90 -30.37 20.63 -39.29
C GLY A 90 -31.82 20.76 -38.84
N THR A 91 -32.77 20.24 -39.61
CA THR A 91 -34.18 20.23 -39.25
C THR A 91 -34.52 19.24 -38.13
N THR A 92 -33.83 18.12 -38.06
CA THR A 92 -34.08 17.02 -37.11
C THR A 92 -32.82 16.49 -36.44
N GLU A 93 -31.65 17.05 -36.73
CA GLU A 93 -30.39 16.56 -36.28
C GLU A 93 -29.39 17.68 -36.00
N ILE A 94 -28.47 17.41 -35.10
CA ILE A 94 -27.35 18.28 -34.75
C ILE A 94 -26.05 17.55 -35.11
N ILE A 95 -25.14 18.24 -35.78
CA ILE A 95 -23.75 17.79 -35.98
C ILE A 95 -22.88 18.62 -35.04
N LEU A 96 -22.00 17.96 -34.32
CA LEU A 96 -21.12 18.58 -33.33
C LEU A 96 -19.70 18.00 -33.38
N THR A 97 -18.74 18.78 -32.94
CA THR A 97 -17.40 18.31 -32.65
C THR A 97 -17.29 18.08 -31.16
N GLY A 98 -16.89 16.87 -30.75
CA GLY A 98 -16.59 16.56 -29.35
C GLY A 98 -15.27 17.18 -28.90
N ALA A 99 -15.05 17.27 -27.59
CA ALA A 99 -13.78 17.72 -27.02
C ALA A 99 -12.58 16.81 -27.38
N ASP A 100 -12.83 15.60 -27.88
CA ASP A 100 -11.85 14.66 -28.44
C ASP A 100 -11.49 14.95 -29.91
N GLY A 101 -12.09 15.99 -30.51
CA GLY A 101 -11.92 16.32 -31.93
C GLY A 101 -12.76 15.46 -32.89
N GLY A 102 -13.49 14.49 -32.38
CA GLY A 102 -14.37 13.64 -33.18
C GLY A 102 -15.63 14.41 -33.63
N THR A 103 -16.12 14.12 -34.87
CA THR A 103 -17.40 14.67 -35.37
C THR A 103 -18.51 13.67 -35.12
N TYR A 104 -19.57 14.14 -34.53
CA TYR A 104 -20.74 13.35 -34.13
C TYR A 104 -22.02 13.91 -34.68
N LYS A 105 -22.95 13.03 -35.02
CA LYS A 105 -24.27 13.37 -35.53
C LYS A 105 -25.31 12.77 -34.58
N THR A 106 -26.29 13.59 -34.16
CA THR A 106 -27.33 13.13 -33.26
C THR A 106 -28.69 13.77 -33.57
N ASP A 107 -29.71 12.97 -33.39
CA ASP A 107 -31.14 13.34 -33.40
C ASP A 107 -31.71 13.43 -31.95
N ARG A 108 -30.81 13.31 -30.94
CA ARG A 108 -31.17 13.35 -29.52
C ARG A 108 -30.69 14.65 -28.89
N TYR A 109 -31.61 15.46 -28.43
CA TYR A 109 -31.33 16.74 -27.77
C TYR A 109 -32.47 17.14 -26.83
N LEU A 110 -32.11 17.86 -25.76
CA LEU A 110 -33.08 18.43 -24.83
C LEU A 110 -33.53 19.79 -25.32
N GLY A 111 -34.86 20.01 -25.32
CA GLY A 111 -35.46 21.26 -25.78
C GLY A 111 -35.68 21.33 -27.32
N PRO A 112 -36.16 22.46 -27.82
CA PRO A 112 -36.38 22.64 -29.25
C PRO A 112 -35.05 22.78 -29.99
N ILE A 113 -34.94 22.13 -31.17
CA ILE A 113 -33.71 22.16 -31.98
C ILE A 113 -33.32 23.59 -32.40
N ALA A 114 -34.31 24.47 -32.58
CA ALA A 114 -34.10 25.89 -32.88
C ALA A 114 -33.43 26.68 -31.75
N GLY A 115 -33.26 26.08 -30.57
CA GLY A 115 -32.54 26.67 -29.46
C GLY A 115 -31.02 26.50 -29.56
N TYR A 116 -30.49 25.75 -30.52
CA TYR A 116 -29.06 25.54 -30.73
C TYR A 116 -28.58 26.30 -31.97
N SER A 117 -27.36 26.81 -31.90
CA SER A 117 -26.69 27.52 -32.99
C SER A 117 -25.28 26.98 -33.24
N PRO A 118 -24.77 27.04 -34.47
CA PRO A 118 -23.35 26.72 -34.72
C PRO A 118 -22.43 27.57 -33.83
N GLY A 119 -21.46 26.90 -33.16
CA GLY A 119 -20.58 27.53 -32.21
C GLY A 119 -20.99 27.34 -30.73
N ASP A 120 -22.22 26.92 -30.45
CA ASP A 120 -22.67 26.70 -29.08
C ASP A 120 -21.89 25.56 -28.42
N PRO A 121 -21.27 25.78 -27.26
CA PRO A 121 -20.72 24.69 -26.46
C PRO A 121 -21.88 23.95 -25.77
N VAL A 122 -21.84 22.62 -25.82
CA VAL A 122 -22.89 21.74 -25.30
C VAL A 122 -22.37 20.64 -24.41
N TYR A 123 -23.18 20.24 -23.42
CA TYR A 123 -22.98 19.01 -22.67
C TYR A 123 -23.49 17.82 -23.47
N LEU A 124 -22.75 16.72 -23.39
CA LEU A 124 -23.06 15.45 -24.04
C LEU A 124 -23.24 14.33 -23.03
N ASP A 125 -24.33 13.60 -23.18
CA ASP A 125 -24.52 12.30 -22.56
C ASP A 125 -24.50 11.21 -23.64
N TRP A 126 -24.10 9.99 -23.30
CA TRP A 126 -23.93 8.93 -24.27
C TRP A 126 -24.83 7.74 -23.95
N VAL A 127 -25.79 7.51 -24.82
CA VAL A 127 -26.72 6.38 -24.70
C VAL A 127 -26.57 5.49 -25.93
N ALA A 128 -26.23 4.22 -25.72
CA ALA A 128 -26.08 3.23 -26.79
C ALA A 128 -25.16 3.69 -27.95
N GLY A 129 -24.03 4.35 -27.61
CA GLY A 129 -23.06 4.77 -28.62
C GLY A 129 -23.38 6.08 -29.37
N LYS A 130 -24.53 6.67 -29.13
CA LYS A 130 -24.93 7.96 -29.73
C LYS A 130 -24.89 9.07 -28.69
N PRO A 131 -24.38 10.26 -29.02
CA PRO A 131 -24.44 11.40 -28.12
C PRO A 131 -25.90 11.92 -28.03
N THR A 132 -26.25 12.39 -26.84
CA THR A 132 -27.44 13.18 -26.57
C THR A 132 -26.99 14.56 -26.13
N VAL A 133 -27.45 15.60 -26.80
CA VAL A 133 -27.15 16.98 -26.39
C VAL A 133 -28.05 17.34 -25.22
N MET A 134 -27.43 17.50 -24.04
CA MET A 134 -28.11 17.76 -22.76
C MET A 134 -28.43 19.24 -22.53
N GLY A 135 -27.86 20.15 -23.34
CA GLY A 135 -28.08 21.59 -23.24
C GLY A 135 -26.81 22.38 -23.59
N ILE A 136 -27.02 23.69 -23.76
CA ILE A 136 -25.93 24.64 -24.02
C ILE A 136 -25.21 24.89 -22.70
N ILE A 137 -23.89 24.85 -22.75
CA ILE A 137 -23.05 25.31 -21.67
C ILE A 137 -23.14 26.83 -21.68
N ALA A 138 -23.95 27.41 -20.80
CA ALA A 138 -23.92 28.86 -20.61
C ALA A 138 -22.48 29.27 -20.33
N ALA A 139 -21.97 30.28 -21.05
CA ALA A 139 -20.66 30.82 -20.77
C ALA A 139 -20.66 31.28 -19.29
N ILE A 140 -20.15 30.42 -18.41
CA ILE A 140 -19.81 30.85 -17.08
C ILE A 140 -18.70 31.86 -17.34
N ILE A 141 -18.98 33.17 -17.14
CA ILE A 141 -17.89 34.12 -16.97
C ILE A 141 -17.03 33.50 -15.87
N PRO A 142 -15.80 33.04 -16.20
CA PRO A 142 -15.00 32.39 -15.18
C PRO A 142 -14.86 33.42 -14.06
N PRO A 143 -15.16 33.10 -12.80
CA PRO A 143 -14.65 33.92 -11.71
C PRO A 143 -13.15 34.05 -11.99
N ASP A 144 -12.62 35.26 -11.80
CA ASP A 144 -11.18 35.52 -11.93
C ASP A 144 -10.41 34.29 -11.43
N PRO A 145 -9.42 33.77 -12.19
CA PRO A 145 -8.76 32.53 -11.86
C PRO A 145 -8.28 32.64 -10.42
N VAL A 146 -9.01 32.01 -9.51
CA VAL A 146 -8.52 31.78 -8.15
C VAL A 146 -7.20 31.06 -8.35
N ALA A 147 -6.12 31.71 -7.99
CA ALA A 147 -4.79 31.11 -8.07
C ALA A 147 -4.91 29.69 -7.51
N PRO A 148 -4.45 28.66 -8.24
CA PRO A 148 -4.53 27.31 -7.77
C PRO A 148 -3.97 27.30 -6.35
N PRO A 149 -4.62 26.62 -5.39
CA PRO A 149 -4.08 26.50 -4.06
C PRO A 149 -2.63 26.02 -4.20
N PRO A 150 -1.68 26.60 -3.43
CA PRO A 150 -0.29 26.16 -3.51
C PRO A 150 -0.29 24.64 -3.38
N PRO A 151 0.50 23.93 -4.20
CA PRO A 151 0.58 22.48 -4.12
C PRO A 151 0.83 22.12 -2.66
N PRO A 152 0.15 21.10 -2.13
CA PRO A 152 0.42 20.66 -0.76
C PRO A 152 1.93 20.47 -0.63
N PRO A 153 2.54 20.91 0.50
CA PRO A 153 3.97 20.76 0.69
C PRO A 153 4.34 19.32 0.39
N SER A 154 5.34 19.13 -0.47
CA SER A 154 5.82 17.80 -0.84
C SER A 154 6.27 17.11 0.44
N GLN A 155 5.51 16.14 0.94
CA GLN A 155 5.97 15.35 2.07
C GLN A 155 7.21 14.58 1.63
N THR A 156 8.33 14.94 2.24
CA THR A 156 9.55 14.17 2.08
C THR A 156 9.50 12.98 3.01
N SER A 157 9.78 11.80 2.51
CA SER A 157 9.91 10.58 3.31
C SER A 157 11.30 9.99 3.17
N GLY A 158 11.75 9.26 4.16
CA GLY A 158 13.04 8.60 4.12
C GLY A 158 13.21 7.59 5.25
N GLN A 159 14.39 6.97 5.30
CA GLN A 159 14.78 6.04 6.34
C GLN A 159 16.14 6.45 6.92
N THR A 160 16.25 6.44 8.23
CA THR A 160 17.51 6.68 8.95
C THR A 160 17.87 5.46 9.75
N PRO A 161 19.03 4.80 9.50
CA PRO A 161 19.54 3.74 10.33
C PRO A 161 20.30 4.33 11.54
N LEU A 162 20.06 3.77 12.73
CA LEU A 162 20.86 4.00 13.92
C LEU A 162 21.65 2.73 14.22
N ILE A 163 22.97 2.86 14.22
CA ILE A 163 23.88 1.76 14.57
C ILE A 163 24.31 1.94 16.01
N ALA A 164 24.23 0.89 16.81
CA ALA A 164 24.71 0.94 18.19
C ALA A 164 26.22 1.19 18.22
N THR A 165 26.66 2.16 19.00
CA THR A 165 28.07 2.48 19.21
C THR A 165 28.70 1.61 20.29
N ALA A 166 27.87 1.11 21.21
CA ALA A 166 28.25 0.16 22.26
C ALA A 166 27.05 -0.70 22.64
N SER A 167 27.31 -1.92 23.08
CA SER A 167 26.35 -2.76 23.79
C SER A 167 27.02 -3.27 25.08
N ASP A 168 26.23 -3.55 26.09
CA ASP A 168 26.80 -4.05 27.35
C ASP A 168 25.73 -4.50 28.35
N THR A 169 26.17 -5.16 29.38
CA THR A 169 25.36 -5.60 30.52
C THR A 169 25.77 -4.89 31.81
N PHE A 170 24.79 -4.29 32.48
CA PHE A 170 24.94 -3.79 33.83
C PHE A 170 24.59 -4.88 34.82
N GLY A 171 25.49 -5.13 35.77
CA GLY A 171 25.29 -6.13 36.80
C GLY A 171 26.17 -5.84 38.03
N VAL A 172 26.48 -6.86 38.80
CA VAL A 172 27.36 -6.73 39.96
C VAL A 172 28.71 -6.21 39.54
N GLY A 173 29.12 -5.08 40.10
CA GLY A 173 30.40 -4.43 39.80
C GLY A 173 30.32 -3.42 38.63
N GLY A 174 29.18 -3.20 38.00
CA GLY A 174 28.96 -2.20 36.94
C GLY A 174 28.91 -2.79 35.54
N TRP A 175 29.16 -1.94 34.54
CA TRP A 175 29.18 -2.30 33.12
C TRP A 175 30.39 -3.18 32.75
N GLY A 176 30.19 -4.08 31.77
CA GLY A 176 31.25 -4.91 31.21
C GLY A 176 31.87 -5.94 32.16
N ARG A 177 31.22 -6.22 33.28
CA ARG A 177 31.70 -7.14 34.27
C ARG A 177 30.93 -8.44 34.35
N TRP A 178 29.83 -8.55 33.68
CA TRP A 178 29.01 -9.76 33.64
C TRP A 178 29.54 -10.73 32.59
N ALA A 179 29.59 -12.01 32.93
CA ALA A 179 30.02 -13.12 32.07
C ALA A 179 31.38 -12.94 31.37
N THR A 180 32.28 -12.08 31.87
CA THR A 180 33.61 -11.82 31.29
C THR A 180 34.49 -13.08 31.23
N SER A 181 34.32 -14.03 32.15
CA SER A 181 35.01 -15.32 32.12
C SER A 181 34.60 -16.25 30.98
N GLN A 182 33.51 -15.94 30.31
CA GLN A 182 32.96 -16.70 29.17
C GLN A 182 33.20 -15.98 27.83
N GLY A 183 34.01 -14.91 27.82
CA GLY A 183 34.30 -14.12 26.59
C GLY A 183 33.24 -13.03 26.27
N GLY A 184 32.21 -12.85 27.11
CA GLY A 184 31.07 -12.01 26.86
C GLY A 184 31.23 -10.53 27.24
N GLY A 185 32.34 -9.87 26.88
CA GLY A 185 32.63 -8.50 27.34
C GLY A 185 31.68 -7.40 26.93
N GLU A 186 30.89 -7.54 25.84
CA GLU A 186 29.89 -6.58 25.40
C GLU A 186 28.54 -7.25 25.11
N ASP A 187 28.39 -8.53 25.45
CA ASP A 187 27.12 -9.25 25.30
C ASP A 187 26.03 -8.66 26.19
N VAL A 188 24.80 -8.82 25.72
CA VAL A 188 23.64 -8.15 26.32
C VAL A 188 22.78 -9.18 27.04
N TYR A 189 22.80 -9.14 28.35
CA TYR A 189 22.05 -10.05 29.21
C TYR A 189 20.92 -9.34 29.94
N SER A 190 19.83 -10.06 30.21
CA SER A 190 18.79 -9.61 31.15
C SER A 190 18.28 -10.74 32.02
N GLY A 191 17.67 -10.37 33.12
CA GLY A 191 17.02 -11.30 34.04
C GLY A 191 17.85 -11.64 35.27
N THR A 192 17.45 -12.68 36.00
CA THR A 192 18.04 -13.08 37.25
C THR A 192 18.75 -14.43 37.09
N GLN A 193 20.04 -14.47 37.43
CA GLN A 193 20.83 -15.69 37.53
C GLN A 193 21.36 -15.85 38.96
N GLY A 194 20.84 -16.85 39.65
CA GLY A 194 21.14 -17.04 41.08
C GLY A 194 20.65 -15.84 41.90
N ALA A 195 21.55 -15.20 42.62
CA ALA A 195 21.28 -14.02 43.47
C ALA A 195 21.43 -12.68 42.70
N TYR A 196 21.78 -12.71 41.43
CA TYR A 196 22.13 -11.51 40.67
C TYR A 196 21.10 -11.19 39.59
N THR A 197 20.70 -9.95 39.53
CA THR A 197 19.85 -9.41 38.45
C THR A 197 20.73 -8.55 37.55
N VAL A 198 20.58 -8.73 36.24
CA VAL A 198 21.33 -8.00 35.22
C VAL A 198 20.37 -7.39 34.20
N THR A 199 20.82 -6.31 33.55
CA THR A 199 20.11 -5.59 32.52
C THR A 199 21.06 -5.28 31.39
N GLY A 200 20.59 -5.45 30.16
CA GLY A 200 21.40 -5.21 28.98
C GLY A 200 20.99 -3.93 28.24
N SER A 201 21.91 -3.29 27.52
CA SER A 201 21.64 -2.06 26.82
C SER A 201 22.48 -1.89 25.55
N TRP A 202 21.89 -1.18 24.58
CA TRP A 202 22.55 -0.68 23.38
C TRP A 202 22.54 0.85 23.41
N PHE A 203 23.66 1.48 23.10
CA PHE A 203 23.89 2.93 23.13
C PHE A 203 24.16 3.44 21.72
N TYR A 204 23.60 4.59 21.34
CA TYR A 204 23.70 5.14 19.99
C TYR A 204 24.46 6.47 19.91
N GLY A 205 24.98 6.95 21.03
CA GLY A 205 25.82 8.15 21.08
C GLY A 205 25.03 9.46 21.04
N ALA A 206 25.56 10.44 20.36
CA ALA A 206 24.99 11.79 20.34
C ALA A 206 23.58 11.86 19.74
N PRO A 207 22.82 12.94 20.03
CA PRO A 207 21.53 13.22 19.38
C PRO A 207 21.63 13.17 17.86
N LYS A 208 20.50 12.87 17.19
CA LYS A 208 20.39 12.65 15.76
C LYS A 208 19.74 13.86 15.07
N PRO A 209 20.54 14.89 14.70
CA PRO A 209 19.98 16.11 14.09
C PRO A 209 19.23 15.82 12.78
N GLU A 210 19.60 14.74 12.07
CA GLU A 210 18.92 14.28 10.87
C GLU A 210 17.47 13.82 11.10
N LEU A 211 17.07 13.59 12.35
CA LEU A 211 15.70 13.25 12.75
C LEU A 211 14.92 14.45 13.31
N ALA A 212 15.54 15.62 13.44
CA ALA A 212 14.89 16.82 13.94
C ALA A 212 13.76 17.27 12.99
N GLY A 213 12.60 17.59 13.56
CA GLY A 213 11.43 18.03 12.80
C GLY A 213 10.73 16.93 12.00
N LYS A 214 11.17 15.68 12.11
CA LYS A 214 10.57 14.52 11.43
C LYS A 214 9.57 13.78 12.30
N THR A 215 8.65 13.11 11.65
CA THR A 215 7.69 12.21 12.29
C THR A 215 7.99 10.78 11.90
N ALA A 216 8.25 9.91 12.88
CA ALA A 216 8.45 8.50 12.60
C ALA A 216 7.15 7.83 12.14
N THR A 217 7.20 7.13 11.02
CA THR A 217 6.10 6.31 10.51
C THR A 217 6.26 4.85 10.90
N ARG A 218 7.52 4.40 11.09
CA ARG A 218 7.84 3.06 11.58
C ARG A 218 9.20 3.04 12.24
N ILE A 219 9.35 2.30 13.33
CA ILE A 219 10.62 2.08 14.02
C ILE A 219 10.82 0.57 14.13
N ARG A 220 11.95 0.05 13.62
CA ARG A 220 12.30 -1.36 13.70
C ARG A 220 13.59 -1.53 14.43
N PHE A 221 13.62 -2.41 15.40
CA PHE A 221 14.80 -2.74 16.21
C PHE A 221 15.26 -4.17 15.91
N LYS A 222 16.54 -4.34 15.62
CA LYS A 222 17.17 -5.65 15.43
C LYS A 222 17.47 -6.27 16.79
N ILE A 223 16.65 -7.21 17.22
CA ILE A 223 16.97 -8.10 18.32
C ILE A 223 18.04 -9.07 17.80
N PRO A 224 19.27 -9.11 18.35
CA PRO A 224 20.29 -10.03 17.87
C PRO A 224 19.98 -11.48 18.26
N GLY A 225 20.77 -12.41 17.74
CA GLY A 225 20.66 -13.83 18.08
C GLY A 225 20.92 -14.10 19.57
N ARG A 226 20.32 -15.17 20.08
CA ARG A 226 20.51 -15.64 21.46
C ARG A 226 21.85 -16.34 21.61
N LEU A 227 22.50 -16.11 22.73
CA LEU A 227 23.73 -16.81 23.11
C LEU A 227 23.44 -18.28 23.48
N PRO A 228 24.07 -19.25 22.79
CA PRO A 228 23.90 -20.68 23.09
C PRO A 228 24.26 -21.01 24.53
N GLY A 229 23.46 -21.86 25.17
CA GLY A 229 23.72 -22.31 26.53
C GLY A 229 23.39 -21.30 27.62
N VAL A 230 22.86 -20.13 27.30
CA VAL A 230 22.49 -19.11 28.27
C VAL A 230 21.00 -19.17 28.58
N GLY A 231 20.67 -19.28 29.87
CA GLY A 231 19.27 -19.28 30.34
C GLY A 231 18.40 -20.33 29.64
N ALA A 232 17.18 -19.94 29.27
CA ALA A 232 16.22 -20.82 28.63
C ALA A 232 16.41 -20.90 27.09
N TYR A 233 17.65 -21.04 26.59
CA TYR A 233 18.01 -21.03 25.16
C TYR A 233 17.12 -21.94 24.31
N ASN A 234 16.79 -23.13 24.80
CA ASN A 234 16.00 -24.13 24.08
C ASN A 234 14.49 -23.99 24.24
N SER A 235 14.01 -22.85 24.78
CA SER A 235 12.61 -22.55 24.97
C SER A 235 12.30 -21.13 24.46
N PRO A 236 11.07 -20.85 23.99
CA PRO A 236 10.67 -19.48 23.71
C PRO A 236 10.74 -18.61 24.98
N VAL A 237 11.10 -17.35 24.83
CA VAL A 237 11.19 -16.39 25.94
C VAL A 237 10.63 -15.04 25.53
N THR A 238 10.11 -14.27 26.48
CA THR A 238 9.69 -12.89 26.25
C THR A 238 10.84 -11.96 26.64
N VAL A 239 11.23 -11.09 25.70
CA VAL A 239 12.19 -10.01 25.90
C VAL A 239 11.41 -8.73 26.18
N HIS A 240 11.76 -8.02 27.24
CA HIS A 240 11.13 -6.75 27.63
C HIS A 240 12.02 -5.59 27.19
N LEU A 241 11.63 -4.88 26.15
CA LEU A 241 12.37 -3.77 25.54
C LEU A 241 11.94 -2.43 26.13
N TYR A 242 12.90 -1.60 26.46
CA TYR A 242 12.70 -0.25 27.00
C TYR A 242 13.57 0.76 26.22
N ALA A 243 13.12 2.01 26.12
CA ALA A 243 14.01 3.10 25.77
C ALA A 243 14.61 3.75 27.04
N HIS A 244 15.87 4.18 26.92
CA HIS A 244 16.59 4.91 27.96
C HIS A 244 17.25 6.18 27.40
N THR A 245 17.55 7.15 28.27
CA THR A 245 18.09 8.46 27.85
C THR A 245 19.61 8.53 27.77
N SER A 246 20.31 7.48 28.20
CA SER A 246 21.78 7.48 28.23
C SER A 246 22.39 7.33 26.83
N GLN A 247 23.24 8.26 26.43
CA GLN A 247 23.97 8.24 25.16
C GLN A 247 25.15 7.27 25.13
N ALA A 248 25.69 6.99 26.31
CA ALA A 248 26.80 6.07 26.56
C ALA A 248 26.59 5.39 27.93
N ARG A 249 27.44 4.41 28.27
CA ARG A 249 27.42 3.70 29.56
C ARG A 249 27.49 4.69 30.73
N PRO A 250 26.44 4.86 31.55
CA PRO A 250 26.50 5.72 32.74
C PRO A 250 27.25 4.99 33.90
N GLY A 251 27.48 5.68 35.00
CA GLY A 251 28.07 5.09 36.20
C GLY A 251 27.15 4.11 36.94
N SER A 252 25.85 4.08 36.62
CA SER A 252 24.81 3.22 37.18
C SER A 252 24.07 2.52 36.07
N ASP A 253 23.04 1.71 36.41
CA ASP A 253 22.10 1.21 35.41
C ASP A 253 21.38 2.37 34.68
N VAL A 254 20.91 2.12 33.45
CA VAL A 254 20.22 3.12 32.63
C VAL A 254 18.83 3.45 33.23
N SER A 255 18.43 4.71 33.09
CA SER A 255 17.06 5.13 33.43
C SER A 255 16.12 4.84 32.25
N ARG A 256 15.24 3.87 32.41
CA ARG A 256 14.23 3.46 31.43
C ARG A 256 13.06 4.42 31.49
N VAL A 257 12.70 5.02 30.36
CA VAL A 257 11.69 6.09 30.28
C VAL A 257 10.47 5.72 29.44
N VAL A 258 10.60 4.73 28.55
CA VAL A 258 9.52 4.21 27.70
C VAL A 258 9.58 2.68 27.69
N GLY A 259 8.46 2.02 27.65
CA GLY A 259 8.33 0.56 27.65
C GLY A 259 7.70 0.00 28.93
N PRO A 260 7.64 -1.32 29.12
CA PRO A 260 8.20 -2.33 28.20
C PRO A 260 7.41 -2.51 26.91
N VAL A 261 8.10 -2.96 25.90
CA VAL A 261 7.51 -3.64 24.73
C VAL A 261 7.92 -5.10 24.80
N ASP A 262 6.95 -5.96 24.89
CA ASP A 262 7.14 -7.39 25.09
C ASP A 262 7.23 -8.10 23.73
N VAL A 263 8.34 -8.79 23.49
CA VAL A 263 8.59 -9.54 22.27
C VAL A 263 8.93 -10.98 22.60
N THR A 264 8.09 -11.90 22.14
CA THR A 264 8.39 -13.34 22.30
C THR A 264 9.31 -13.80 21.18
N ILE A 265 10.48 -14.30 21.54
CA ILE A 265 11.46 -14.88 20.61
C ILE A 265 11.53 -16.40 20.79
N ALA A 266 11.76 -17.11 19.68
CA ALA A 266 11.79 -18.57 19.66
C ALA A 266 13.01 -19.15 20.38
N ALA A 267 12.96 -20.45 20.65
CA ALA A 267 14.15 -21.23 21.01
C ALA A 267 15.22 -21.10 19.93
N GLY A 268 16.50 -20.91 20.34
CA GLY A 268 17.59 -20.76 19.40
C GLY A 268 17.47 -19.60 18.42
N PHE A 269 16.73 -18.54 18.78
CA PHE A 269 16.49 -17.38 17.92
C PHE A 269 17.78 -16.79 17.35
N GLY A 270 17.86 -16.69 16.01
CA GLY A 270 19.06 -16.25 15.28
C GLY A 270 19.15 -14.73 15.03
N GLY A 271 18.17 -13.97 15.51
CA GLY A 271 18.08 -12.52 15.33
C GLY A 271 17.13 -12.11 14.22
N ASP A 272 16.28 -11.09 14.51
CA ASP A 272 15.36 -10.49 13.54
C ASP A 272 14.89 -9.11 14.00
N TYR A 273 14.24 -8.37 13.10
CA TYR A 273 13.65 -7.06 13.40
C TYR A 273 12.30 -7.21 14.08
N THR A 274 12.05 -6.36 15.08
CA THR A 274 10.74 -6.15 15.70
C THR A 274 10.32 -4.69 15.57
N ASP A 275 9.02 -4.44 15.48
CA ASP A 275 8.50 -3.07 15.48
C ASP A 275 8.46 -2.50 16.90
N LEU A 276 8.89 -1.25 17.04
CA LEU A 276 8.77 -0.47 18.26
C LEU A 276 7.68 0.60 18.11
N PRO A 277 6.94 0.93 19.16
CA PRO A 277 5.97 2.03 19.16
C PRO A 277 6.61 3.38 18.86
N GLY A 278 5.84 4.28 18.24
CA GLY A 278 6.28 5.65 17.96
C GLY A 278 6.73 6.46 19.18
N SER A 279 6.29 6.08 20.37
CA SER A 279 6.73 6.70 21.65
C SER A 279 8.24 6.56 21.92
N PHE A 280 8.92 5.63 21.27
CA PHE A 280 10.38 5.48 21.37
C PHE A 280 11.13 6.57 20.59
N PHE A 281 10.49 7.17 19.59
CA PHE A 281 11.15 8.08 18.63
C PHE A 281 11.88 9.25 19.28
N SER A 282 11.22 9.99 20.17
CA SER A 282 11.80 11.18 20.80
C SER A 282 13.05 10.87 21.60
N THR A 283 13.03 9.75 22.32
CA THR A 283 14.19 9.29 23.12
C THR A 283 15.36 8.89 22.22
N LEU A 284 15.09 8.15 21.13
CA LEU A 284 16.12 7.72 20.16
C LEU A 284 16.70 8.92 19.39
N ALA A 285 15.84 9.86 18.97
CA ALA A 285 16.29 11.08 18.28
C ALA A 285 17.19 11.96 19.19
N ALA A 286 16.95 11.95 20.49
CA ALA A 286 17.78 12.63 21.49
C ALA A 286 19.10 11.88 21.81
N GLY A 287 19.40 10.78 21.12
CA GLY A 287 20.61 9.97 21.35
C GLY A 287 20.49 8.95 22.46
N GLY A 288 19.30 8.73 22.98
CA GLY A 288 19.02 7.64 23.91
C GLY A 288 19.15 6.26 23.26
N GLY A 289 18.96 5.20 24.04
CA GLY A 289 19.17 3.83 23.58
C GLY A 289 18.04 2.88 23.92
N ILE A 290 18.30 1.60 23.66
CA ILE A 290 17.40 0.50 23.99
C ILE A 290 18.03 -0.33 25.10
N SER A 291 17.23 -0.75 26.07
CA SER A 291 17.63 -1.70 27.09
C SER A 291 16.66 -2.87 27.19
N ILE A 292 17.17 -3.99 27.67
CA ILE A 292 16.39 -5.16 28.10
C ILE A 292 16.53 -5.35 29.60
N ALA A 293 15.40 -5.64 30.25
CA ALA A 293 15.38 -5.89 31.69
C ALA A 293 14.23 -6.84 32.05
N GLY A 294 14.35 -7.53 33.16
CA GLY A 294 13.36 -8.50 33.62
C GLY A 294 13.66 -9.94 33.21
N ASN A 295 12.87 -10.85 33.76
CA ASN A 295 12.97 -12.28 33.53
C ASN A 295 12.24 -12.73 32.28
N PRO A 296 12.61 -13.87 31.67
CA PRO A 296 13.60 -14.84 32.13
C PRO A 296 15.05 -14.41 31.86
N TYR A 297 16.01 -15.05 32.55
CA TYR A 297 17.43 -14.84 32.25
C TYR A 297 17.74 -15.29 30.84
N LEU A 298 18.35 -14.39 30.05
CA LEU A 298 18.76 -14.64 28.67
C LEU A 298 20.02 -13.84 28.32
N GLY A 299 20.73 -14.27 27.28
CA GLY A 299 21.84 -13.54 26.68
C GLY A 299 21.65 -13.40 25.17
N LEU A 300 22.01 -12.24 24.66
CA LEU A 300 21.97 -11.88 23.25
C LEU A 300 23.37 -11.47 22.79
N TYR A 301 23.69 -11.74 21.51
CA TYR A 301 24.98 -11.36 20.95
C TYR A 301 25.24 -9.86 21.02
N SER A 302 26.48 -9.54 21.33
CA SER A 302 26.99 -8.17 21.30
C SER A 302 27.08 -7.63 19.87
N ARG A 303 27.35 -6.31 19.77
CA ARG A 303 27.69 -5.71 18.48
C ARG A 303 29.07 -6.14 17.95
N LEU A 304 29.92 -6.74 18.76
CA LEU A 304 31.21 -7.29 18.32
C LEU A 304 31.02 -8.61 17.57
N ASP A 305 30.07 -9.43 18.00
CA ASP A 305 29.77 -10.74 17.41
C ASP A 305 28.72 -10.64 16.29
N ASP A 306 27.78 -9.69 16.42
CA ASP A 306 26.79 -9.33 15.39
C ASP A 306 26.82 -7.82 15.16
N PRO A 307 27.49 -7.32 14.11
CA PRO A 307 27.58 -5.89 13.81
C PRO A 307 26.22 -5.17 13.65
N GLU A 308 25.14 -5.93 13.40
CA GLU A 308 23.78 -5.41 13.35
C GLU A 308 23.03 -5.51 14.69
N SER A 309 23.68 -6.04 15.73
CA SER A 309 23.10 -6.12 17.08
C SER A 309 22.62 -4.76 17.55
N GLY A 310 21.33 -4.65 17.85
CA GLY A 310 20.73 -3.39 18.28
C GLY A 310 20.55 -2.34 17.19
N LYS A 311 20.72 -2.65 15.91
CA LYS A 311 20.46 -1.72 14.81
C LYS A 311 18.98 -1.30 14.80
N ILE A 312 18.73 0.00 14.64
CA ILE A 312 17.40 0.55 14.49
C ILE A 312 17.23 1.13 13.08
N LEU A 313 16.09 0.89 12.46
CA LEU A 313 15.67 1.51 11.21
C LEU A 313 14.46 2.38 11.52
N ILE A 314 14.55 3.70 11.25
CA ILE A 314 13.47 4.65 11.45
C ILE A 314 13.00 5.15 10.09
N ASP A 315 11.80 4.74 9.68
CA ASP A 315 11.10 5.32 8.53
C ASP A 315 10.38 6.59 9.01
N TRP A 316 10.48 7.68 8.25
CA TRP A 316 9.96 8.99 8.67
C TRP A 316 9.40 9.80 7.52
N THR A 317 8.57 10.81 7.88
CA THR A 317 8.10 11.90 7.00
C THR A 317 8.45 13.26 7.61
N ALA A 318 8.63 14.26 6.74
CA ALA A 318 8.89 15.67 7.10
C ALA A 318 8.01 16.60 6.27
#